data_d27b6a129315601f81e8378a2873422c
#
_entry.id   d27b6a129315601f81e8378a2873422c
#
_cell.length_a   1.000
_cell.length_b   1.000
_cell.length_c   1.000
_cell.angle_alpha   90.00
_cell.angle_beta   90.00
_cell.angle_gamma   90.00
#
_symmetry.space_group_name_H-M   'P 1'
#
loop_
_entity.id
_entity.type
_entity.pdbx_description
1 polymer ?
#
loop_
_entity_poly.entity_id
_entity_poly.type
_entity_poly.pdbx_seq_one_letter_code
_entity_poly.pdbx_strand_id
1 'polypeptide(L)'
;MKEILQDFDKSFNLASKISQNQDKEQLISVIENWEYVHENVRPVFSDLIESFGFYPYLKEKESLGTAALIRNEYHKSEYLKDDSNGNLTFHFEQKYLEEKISNNQNLLVSAPTSFGKSLLIEEFVARKAHNNIVIIQPTLALIDETRRKLKKYDD
;
A
#
# COMPACT_ATOMS: atom_id res chain seq x y z
N MET A 1 5.69 -2.55 -23.40
CA MET A 1 6.24 -2.41 -22.03
C MET A 1 7.40 -3.37 -21.81
N LYS A 2 7.26 -4.69 -21.91
CA LYS A 2 8.31 -5.69 -21.61
C LYS A 2 9.64 -5.44 -22.29
N GLU A 3 9.66 -5.21 -23.61
CA GLU A 3 10.89 -4.90 -24.37
C GLU A 3 11.59 -3.61 -23.91
N ILE A 4 10.82 -2.62 -23.44
CA ILE A 4 11.38 -1.38 -22.90
C ILE A 4 12.06 -1.64 -21.57
N LEU A 5 11.43 -2.45 -20.70
CA LEU A 5 11.92 -2.76 -19.36
C LEU A 5 13.18 -3.64 -19.37
N GLN A 6 13.36 -4.49 -20.39
CA GLN A 6 14.54 -5.36 -20.54
C GLN A 6 15.79 -4.62 -21.04
N ASP A 7 15.62 -3.50 -21.72
CA ASP A 7 16.70 -2.68 -22.23
C ASP A 7 17.11 -1.63 -21.18
N PHE A 8 18.38 -1.58 -20.83
CA PHE A 8 18.88 -0.68 -19.78
C PHE A 8 18.55 0.79 -20.07
N ASP A 9 18.92 1.30 -21.26
CA ASP A 9 18.77 2.72 -21.59
C ASP A 9 17.31 3.13 -21.68
N LYS A 10 16.46 2.30 -22.28
CA LYS A 10 15.03 2.57 -22.39
C LYS A 10 14.34 2.50 -21.04
N SER A 11 14.70 1.54 -20.21
CA SER A 11 14.16 1.36 -18.86
C SER A 11 14.55 2.53 -17.96
N PHE A 12 15.81 2.97 -18.00
CA PHE A 12 16.28 4.13 -17.26
C PHE A 12 15.61 5.44 -17.72
N ASN A 13 15.45 5.63 -19.03
CA ASN A 13 14.74 6.78 -19.60
C ASN A 13 13.24 6.77 -19.18
N LEU A 14 12.61 5.59 -19.11
CA LEU A 14 11.25 5.45 -18.61
C LEU A 14 11.15 5.87 -17.14
N ALA A 15 12.07 5.40 -16.28
CA ALA A 15 12.13 5.80 -14.88
C ALA A 15 12.26 7.32 -14.72
N SER A 16 13.14 7.95 -15.51
CA SER A 16 13.31 9.41 -15.52
C SER A 16 12.01 10.15 -15.90
N LYS A 17 11.30 9.68 -16.94
CA LYS A 17 10.02 10.27 -17.35
C LYS A 17 8.93 10.12 -16.28
N ILE A 18 8.83 8.95 -15.67
CA ILE A 18 7.89 8.69 -14.56
C ILE A 18 8.15 9.67 -13.41
N SER A 19 9.41 9.85 -13.03
CA SER A 19 9.80 10.79 -11.98
C SER A 19 9.45 12.24 -12.33
N GLN A 20 9.79 12.70 -13.54
CA GLN A 20 9.54 14.07 -13.98
C GLN A 20 8.05 14.42 -14.09
N ASN A 21 7.25 13.48 -14.62
CA ASN A 21 5.83 13.69 -14.87
C ASN A 21 4.94 13.27 -13.69
N GLN A 22 5.51 12.70 -12.65
CA GLN A 22 4.77 12.10 -11.52
C GLN A 22 3.70 11.10 -11.97
N ASP A 23 4.05 10.25 -12.96
CA ASP A 23 3.12 9.34 -13.65
C ASP A 23 2.92 8.05 -12.86
N LYS A 24 1.90 8.06 -12.00
CA LYS A 24 1.50 6.91 -11.18
C LYS A 24 1.06 5.70 -12.01
N GLU A 25 0.37 5.92 -13.12
CA GLU A 25 -0.16 4.84 -13.96
C GLU A 25 0.97 4.06 -14.65
N GLN A 26 1.95 4.78 -15.19
CA GLN A 26 3.14 4.13 -15.76
C GLN A 26 3.94 3.38 -14.69
N LEU A 27 4.08 3.93 -13.48
CA LEU A 27 4.77 3.23 -12.39
C LEU A 27 4.05 1.94 -12.01
N ILE A 28 2.72 1.96 -11.89
CA ILE A 28 1.92 0.74 -11.64
C ILE A 28 2.17 -0.29 -12.73
N SER A 29 2.17 0.12 -14.01
CA SER A 29 2.46 -0.79 -15.12
C SER A 29 3.87 -1.41 -15.05
N VAL A 30 4.86 -0.68 -14.52
CA VAL A 30 6.20 -1.22 -14.25
C VAL A 30 6.16 -2.25 -13.12
N ILE A 31 5.45 -1.96 -12.03
CA ILE A 31 5.28 -2.88 -10.89
C ILE A 31 4.66 -4.21 -11.32
N GLU A 32 3.62 -4.16 -12.17
CA GLU A 32 2.96 -5.35 -12.73
C GLU A 32 3.87 -6.17 -13.64
N ASN A 33 4.88 -5.54 -14.26
CA ASN A 33 5.83 -6.18 -15.16
C ASN A 33 7.25 -6.25 -14.56
N TRP A 34 7.37 -6.29 -13.24
CA TRP A 34 8.65 -6.23 -12.51
C TRP A 34 9.67 -7.27 -12.95
N GLU A 35 9.23 -8.47 -13.28
CA GLU A 35 10.09 -9.56 -13.75
C GLU A 35 10.91 -9.23 -15.01
N TYR A 36 10.41 -8.29 -15.84
CA TYR A 36 11.08 -7.83 -17.06
C TYR A 36 11.98 -6.63 -16.84
N VAL A 37 11.98 -6.01 -15.66
CA VAL A 37 12.84 -4.85 -15.36
C VAL A 37 14.29 -5.26 -15.36
N HIS A 38 15.10 -4.53 -16.16
CA HIS A 38 16.55 -4.72 -16.23
C HIS A 38 17.17 -4.61 -14.82
N GLU A 39 17.98 -5.60 -14.44
CA GLU A 39 18.52 -5.76 -13.08
C GLU A 39 19.16 -4.47 -12.53
N ASN A 40 20.01 -3.81 -13.34
CA ASN A 40 20.69 -2.58 -12.92
C ASN A 40 19.77 -1.35 -12.80
N VAL A 41 18.50 -1.42 -13.25
CA VAL A 41 17.52 -0.33 -13.14
C VAL A 41 16.50 -0.59 -12.02
N ARG A 42 16.43 -1.80 -11.50
CA ARG A 42 15.53 -2.14 -10.37
C ARG A 42 15.70 -1.24 -9.15
N PRO A 43 16.92 -0.90 -8.70
CA PRO A 43 17.08 0.04 -7.58
C PRO A 43 16.43 1.40 -7.85
N VAL A 44 16.54 1.91 -9.08
CA VAL A 44 15.93 3.20 -9.46
C VAL A 44 14.41 3.13 -9.38
N PHE A 45 13.80 2.05 -9.88
CA PHE A 45 12.36 1.85 -9.74
C PHE A 45 11.93 1.60 -8.29
N SER A 46 12.75 0.93 -7.47
CA SER A 46 12.47 0.79 -6.04
C SER A 46 12.42 2.13 -5.32
N ASP A 47 13.35 3.04 -5.63
CA ASP A 47 13.34 4.41 -5.10
C ASP A 47 12.10 5.19 -5.58
N LEU A 48 11.68 5.01 -6.84
CA LEU A 48 10.45 5.62 -7.35
C LEU A 48 9.20 5.08 -6.65
N ILE A 49 9.08 3.76 -6.49
CA ILE A 49 7.97 3.12 -5.77
C ILE A 49 7.86 3.68 -4.35
N GLU A 50 8.98 3.83 -3.67
CA GLU A 50 9.05 4.43 -2.33
C GLU A 50 8.63 5.90 -2.37
N SER A 51 9.18 6.71 -3.27
CA SER A 51 8.89 8.14 -3.37
C SER A 51 7.43 8.45 -3.71
N PHE A 52 6.75 7.55 -4.42
CA PHE A 52 5.33 7.63 -4.73
C PHE A 52 4.42 7.10 -3.59
N GLY A 53 5.01 6.61 -2.50
CA GLY A 53 4.28 6.07 -1.36
C GLY A 53 3.66 4.70 -1.61
N PHE A 54 4.15 3.95 -2.59
CA PHE A 54 3.66 2.62 -2.93
C PHE A 54 4.37 1.51 -2.14
N TYR A 55 4.55 1.72 -0.84
CA TYR A 55 5.28 0.84 0.07
C TYR A 55 4.91 -0.66 0.01
N PRO A 56 3.64 -1.06 -0.18
CA PRO A 56 3.28 -2.48 -0.31
C PRO A 56 3.94 -3.18 -1.49
N TYR A 57 4.34 -2.43 -2.51
CA TYR A 57 4.91 -2.98 -3.76
C TYR A 57 6.42 -2.95 -3.84
N LEU A 58 7.11 -2.55 -2.77
CA LEU A 58 8.57 -2.60 -2.71
C LEU A 58 9.07 -4.04 -2.81
N LYS A 59 9.83 -4.34 -3.87
CA LYS A 59 10.33 -5.70 -4.18
C LYS A 59 11.74 -5.93 -3.65
N GLU A 60 12.65 -4.96 -3.77
CA GLU A 60 14.07 -5.08 -3.43
C GLU A 60 14.43 -4.11 -2.32
N LYS A 61 14.03 -4.45 -1.09
CA LYS A 61 14.23 -3.57 0.09
C LYS A 61 15.71 -3.39 0.43
N GLU A 62 16.56 -4.36 0.07
CA GLU A 62 18.01 -4.32 0.31
C GLU A 62 18.70 -3.19 -0.45
N SER A 63 18.14 -2.74 -1.57
CA SER A 63 18.67 -1.63 -2.37
C SER A 63 18.31 -0.25 -1.83
N LEU A 64 17.38 -0.18 -0.86
CA LEU A 64 16.88 1.09 -0.31
C LEU A 64 17.87 1.69 0.70
N GLY A 65 17.98 3.01 0.69
CA GLY A 65 18.68 3.73 1.75
C GLY A 65 18.00 3.64 3.11
N THR A 66 18.75 3.85 4.20
CA THR A 66 18.27 3.73 5.58
C THR A 66 16.98 4.54 5.84
N ALA A 67 16.90 5.76 5.30
CA ALA A 67 15.70 6.59 5.48
C ALA A 67 14.45 5.98 4.82
N ALA A 68 14.59 5.37 3.65
CA ALA A 68 13.49 4.67 2.96
C ALA A 68 13.06 3.41 3.72
N LEU A 69 14.01 2.67 4.30
CA LEU A 69 13.71 1.52 5.16
C LEU A 69 12.92 1.93 6.41
N ILE A 70 13.31 3.02 7.07
CA ILE A 70 12.58 3.55 8.23
C ILE A 70 11.16 3.96 7.83
N ARG A 71 10.98 4.65 6.69
CA ARG A 71 9.65 5.01 6.19
C ARG A 71 8.81 3.77 5.85
N ASN A 72 9.40 2.76 5.23
CA ASN A 72 8.71 1.50 4.96
C ASN A 72 8.26 0.82 6.25
N GLU A 73 9.11 0.76 7.26
CA GLU A 73 8.77 0.19 8.56
C GLU A 73 7.62 0.96 9.24
N TYR A 74 7.65 2.28 9.19
CA TYR A 74 6.59 3.15 9.70
C TYR A 74 5.21 2.90 9.07
N HIS A 75 5.19 2.47 7.79
CA HIS A 75 3.94 2.16 7.06
C HIS A 75 3.40 0.76 7.34
N LYS A 76 4.10 -0.06 8.12
CA LYS A 76 3.58 -1.35 8.54
C LYS A 76 2.47 -1.21 9.59
N SER A 77 1.47 -2.08 9.48
CA SER A 77 0.49 -2.28 10.53
C SER A 77 1.10 -3.07 11.68
N GLU A 78 0.75 -2.72 12.90
CA GLU A 78 1.06 -3.51 14.08
C GLU A 78 0.06 -4.66 14.30
N TYR A 79 -1.13 -4.56 13.72
CA TYR A 79 -2.28 -5.42 14.00
C TYR A 79 -2.64 -6.33 12.84
N LEU A 80 -2.44 -5.89 11.60
CA LEU A 80 -2.78 -6.68 10.42
C LEU A 80 -1.58 -7.43 9.88
N LYS A 81 -1.84 -8.66 9.42
CA LYS A 81 -0.87 -9.50 8.74
C LYS A 81 -1.19 -9.64 7.26
N ASP A 82 -0.17 -9.76 6.45
CA ASP A 82 -0.27 -10.15 5.05
C ASP A 82 -0.33 -11.68 4.88
N ASP A 83 -0.47 -12.15 3.65
CA ASP A 83 -0.56 -13.57 3.33
C ASP A 83 0.72 -14.36 3.68
N SER A 84 1.86 -13.69 3.83
CA SER A 84 3.13 -14.29 4.26
C SER A 84 3.31 -14.32 5.78
N ASN A 85 2.28 -13.93 6.54
CA ASN A 85 2.30 -13.73 7.99
C ASN A 85 3.26 -12.62 8.46
N GLY A 86 3.71 -11.78 7.53
CA GLY A 86 4.39 -10.51 7.83
C GLY A 86 3.42 -9.40 8.22
N ASN A 87 3.93 -8.29 8.73
CA ASN A 87 3.08 -7.14 8.98
C ASN A 87 2.63 -6.51 7.66
N LEU A 88 1.33 -6.33 7.50
CA LEU A 88 0.76 -5.67 6.33
C LEU A 88 1.31 -4.24 6.20
N THR A 89 1.70 -3.85 4.98
CA THR A 89 2.22 -2.50 4.73
C THR A 89 1.13 -1.65 4.07
N PHE A 90 0.90 -0.46 4.59
CA PHE A 90 -0.03 0.51 4.04
C PHE A 90 0.61 1.37 2.96
N HIS A 91 -0.20 1.82 1.99
CA HIS A 91 0.14 2.96 1.16
C HIS A 91 0.22 4.25 1.99
N PHE A 92 0.89 5.26 1.45
CA PHE A 92 1.01 6.55 2.13
C PHE A 92 -0.35 7.14 2.54
N GLU A 93 -1.31 7.18 1.62
CA GLU A 93 -2.65 7.73 1.89
C GLU A 93 -3.44 6.91 2.92
N GLN A 94 -3.26 5.58 2.93
CA GLN A 94 -3.91 4.71 3.92
C GLN A 94 -3.34 4.96 5.32
N LYS A 95 -2.01 5.07 5.45
CA LYS A 95 -1.35 5.38 6.73
C LYS A 95 -1.77 6.73 7.26
N TYR A 96 -1.84 7.73 6.39
CA TYR A 96 -2.34 9.07 6.75
C TYR A 96 -3.77 9.03 7.31
N LEU A 97 -4.68 8.27 6.66
CA LEU A 97 -6.07 8.13 7.15
C LEU A 97 -6.12 7.35 8.47
N GLU A 98 -5.32 6.31 8.60
CA GLU A 98 -5.18 5.52 9.82
C GLU A 98 -4.80 6.40 11.01
N GLU A 99 -3.83 7.30 10.85
CA GLU A 99 -3.44 8.26 11.88
C GLU A 99 -4.55 9.25 12.24
N LYS A 100 -5.29 9.74 11.24
CA LYS A 100 -6.43 10.64 11.47
C LYS A 100 -7.54 9.96 12.29
N ILE A 101 -7.85 8.71 11.97
CA ILE A 101 -8.81 7.90 12.73
C ILE A 101 -8.31 7.70 14.17
N SER A 102 -7.05 7.36 14.34
CA SER A 102 -6.42 7.13 15.65
C SER A 102 -6.43 8.37 16.54
N ASN A 103 -6.39 9.55 15.93
CA ASN A 103 -6.49 10.83 16.64
C ASN A 103 -7.95 11.29 16.87
N ASN A 104 -8.93 10.38 16.78
CA ASN A 104 -10.35 10.66 17.00
C ASN A 104 -10.93 11.76 16.10
N GLN A 105 -10.43 11.92 14.88
CA GLN A 105 -10.94 12.89 13.93
C GLN A 105 -12.13 12.33 13.17
N ASN A 106 -13.15 13.13 12.96
CA ASN A 106 -14.25 12.80 12.05
C ASN A 106 -13.74 12.90 10.61
N LEU A 107 -13.92 11.83 9.83
CA LEU A 107 -13.43 11.76 8.46
C LEU A 107 -14.56 11.45 7.48
N LEU A 108 -14.52 12.13 6.34
CA LEU A 108 -15.27 11.77 5.14
C LEU A 108 -14.26 11.34 4.06
N VAL A 109 -14.26 10.05 3.71
CA VAL A 109 -13.30 9.48 2.75
C VAL A 109 -14.01 9.13 1.46
N SER A 110 -13.69 9.84 0.37
CA SER A 110 -14.10 9.49 -0.98
C SER A 110 -12.90 8.91 -1.72
N ALA A 111 -12.98 7.65 -2.06
CA ALA A 111 -11.88 6.92 -2.70
C ALA A 111 -12.44 5.76 -3.56
N PRO A 112 -11.71 5.31 -4.61
CA PRO A 112 -12.10 4.16 -5.44
C PRO A 112 -12.27 2.88 -4.61
N THR A 113 -12.95 1.87 -5.17
CA THR A 113 -13.14 0.57 -4.50
C THR A 113 -11.82 -0.14 -4.19
N SER A 114 -10.83 0.01 -5.08
CA SER A 114 -9.49 -0.57 -4.93
C SER A 114 -8.60 0.12 -3.89
N PHE A 115 -9.02 1.23 -3.30
CA PHE A 115 -8.23 1.98 -2.31
C PHE A 115 -7.97 1.18 -1.00
N GLY A 116 -8.76 0.16 -0.70
CA GLY A 116 -8.62 -0.60 0.54
C GLY A 116 -9.32 0.02 1.75
N LYS A 117 -10.45 0.72 1.55
CA LYS A 117 -11.26 1.28 2.66
C LYS A 117 -11.63 0.24 3.73
N SER A 118 -11.95 -0.98 3.30
CA SER A 118 -12.26 -2.10 4.21
C SER A 118 -11.06 -2.53 5.07
N LEU A 119 -9.86 -2.35 4.56
CA LEU A 119 -8.62 -2.64 5.27
C LEU A 119 -8.40 -1.66 6.43
N LEU A 120 -8.73 -0.37 6.24
CA LEU A 120 -8.69 0.63 7.32
C LEU A 120 -9.72 0.33 8.42
N ILE A 121 -10.91 -0.15 8.05
CA ILE A 121 -11.91 -0.58 9.03
C ILE A 121 -11.40 -1.79 9.83
N GLU A 122 -10.77 -2.75 9.15
CA GLU A 122 -10.19 -3.93 9.76
C GLU A 122 -9.07 -3.56 10.75
N GLU A 123 -8.15 -2.68 10.36
CA GLU A 123 -7.09 -2.14 11.24
C GLU A 123 -7.69 -1.49 12.49
N PHE A 124 -8.72 -0.67 12.32
CA PHE A 124 -9.38 0.02 13.41
C PHE A 124 -10.02 -0.96 14.41
N VAL A 125 -10.65 -2.03 13.92
CA VAL A 125 -11.22 -3.08 14.78
C VAL A 125 -10.11 -3.89 15.46
N ALA A 126 -9.08 -4.28 14.73
CA ALA A 126 -7.97 -5.09 15.23
C ALA A 126 -7.23 -4.44 16.41
N ARG A 127 -7.16 -3.12 16.43
CA ARG A 127 -6.55 -2.33 17.53
C ARG A 127 -7.25 -2.46 18.87
N LYS A 128 -8.55 -2.81 18.87
CA LYS A 128 -9.37 -2.84 20.09
C LYS A 128 -9.32 -1.52 20.90
N ALA A 129 -9.13 -0.39 20.21
CA ALA A 129 -9.02 0.92 20.85
C ALA A 129 -10.36 1.42 21.43
N HIS A 130 -11.47 0.88 20.96
CA HIS A 130 -12.83 1.22 21.40
C HIS A 130 -13.60 -0.02 21.84
N ASN A 131 -14.34 0.10 22.95
CA ASN A 131 -15.15 -0.98 23.47
C ASN A 131 -16.35 -1.33 22.56
N ASN A 132 -16.85 -0.36 21.79
CA ASN A 132 -17.97 -0.54 20.88
C ASN A 132 -17.65 0.14 19.54
N ILE A 133 -17.80 -0.62 18.46
CA ILE A 133 -17.66 -0.12 17.09
C ILE A 133 -18.94 -0.47 16.34
N VAL A 134 -19.56 0.53 15.71
CA VAL A 134 -20.75 0.35 14.87
C VAL A 134 -20.37 0.57 13.41
N ILE A 135 -20.61 -0.45 12.59
CA ILE A 135 -20.34 -0.41 11.14
C ILE A 135 -21.67 -0.49 10.40
N ILE A 136 -22.00 0.55 9.65
CA ILE A 136 -23.23 0.63 8.86
C ILE A 136 -22.89 0.43 7.39
N GLN A 137 -23.57 -0.51 6.74
CA GLN A 137 -23.35 -0.85 5.34
C GLN A 137 -24.67 -0.95 4.57
N PRO A 138 -24.65 -0.62 3.25
CA PRO A 138 -25.87 -0.47 2.47
C PRO A 138 -26.53 -1.79 2.06
N THR A 139 -25.81 -2.93 2.13
CA THR A 139 -26.33 -4.24 1.69
C THR A 139 -25.98 -5.36 2.64
N LEU A 140 -26.86 -6.38 2.71
CA LEU A 140 -26.61 -7.58 3.51
C LEU A 140 -25.35 -8.33 3.06
N ALA A 141 -25.04 -8.36 1.77
CA ALA A 141 -23.84 -9.01 1.25
C ALA A 141 -22.56 -8.36 1.80
N LEU A 142 -22.50 -7.04 1.86
CA LEU A 142 -21.36 -6.32 2.45
C LEU A 142 -21.28 -6.53 3.96
N ILE A 143 -22.41 -6.57 4.65
CA ILE A 143 -22.48 -6.87 6.09
C ILE A 143 -21.89 -8.27 6.36
N ASP A 144 -22.31 -9.28 5.60
CA ASP A 144 -21.82 -10.65 5.75
C ASP A 144 -20.33 -10.80 5.41
N GLU A 145 -19.86 -10.10 4.38
CA GLU A 145 -18.44 -10.07 4.04
C GLU A 145 -17.61 -9.46 5.17
N THR A 146 -18.03 -8.30 5.66
CA THR A 146 -17.34 -7.60 6.74
C THR A 146 -17.36 -8.42 8.03
N ARG A 147 -18.49 -9.01 8.39
CA ARG A 147 -18.61 -9.89 9.56
C ARG A 147 -17.65 -11.07 9.49
N ARG A 148 -17.53 -11.73 8.32
CA ARG A 148 -16.58 -12.85 8.14
C ARG A 148 -15.15 -12.41 8.29
N LYS A 149 -14.77 -11.25 7.72
CA LYS A 149 -13.42 -10.69 7.84
C LYS A 149 -13.05 -10.33 9.27
N LEU A 150 -14.01 -9.76 10.02
CA LEU A 150 -13.76 -9.26 11.37
C LEU A 150 -13.85 -10.35 12.46
N LYS A 151 -14.45 -11.52 12.16
CA LYS A 151 -14.64 -12.62 13.12
C LYS A 151 -13.35 -13.07 13.82
N LYS A 152 -12.21 -12.92 13.17
CA LYS A 152 -10.90 -13.29 13.73
C LYS A 152 -10.42 -12.37 14.87
N TYR A 153 -11.14 -11.27 15.12
CA TYR A 153 -10.85 -10.29 16.18
C TYR A 153 -11.85 -10.32 17.33
N ASP A 154 -12.79 -11.28 17.33
CA ASP A 154 -13.88 -11.39 18.31
C ASP A 154 -13.44 -11.94 19.69
N ASP A 155 -12.13 -12.14 19.95
CA ASP A 155 -11.59 -12.65 21.21
C ASP A 155 -11.48 -11.61 22.32
#